data_68eb5e826b80057fc098232078a7ad99
#
_entry.id   68eb5e826b80057fc098232078a7ad99
#
_cell.length_a   1.000
_cell.length_b   1.000
_cell.length_c   1.000
_cell.angle_alpha   90.00
_cell.angle_beta   90.00
_cell.angle_gamma   90.00
#
_symmetry.space_group_name_H-M   'P 1'
#
loop_
_entity.id
_entity.type
_entity.pdbx_description
1 polymer ?
#
loop_
_entity_poly.entity_id
_entity_poly.type
_entity_poly.pdbx_seq_one_letter_code
_entity_poly.pdbx_strand_id
1 'polypeptide(L)'
;MNVTEQLIRNYYDAFNAGDEAAFMALLSDDVVHDINQGEREIGKAAFAAFWARMTRCYKEMLIDIVVLTNPAGDRAAAEFMVHGEYMQADEGLPPARGQKYIIPAGAFFTIRDGKVARISNYYNLPDWIAQVSV
;
A
#
# COMPACT_ATOMS: atom_id res chain seq x y z
N MET A 1 16.68 3.87 15.09
CA MET A 1 15.63 3.20 14.30
C MET A 1 15.77 1.69 14.54
N ASN A 2 14.66 1.03 14.88
CA ASN A 2 14.69 -0.42 15.11
C ASN A 2 14.54 -1.18 13.77
N VAL A 3 14.78 -2.50 13.84
CA VAL A 3 14.75 -3.37 12.64
C VAL A 3 13.38 -3.37 11.95
N THR A 4 12.31 -3.37 12.74
CA THR A 4 10.94 -3.38 12.19
C THR A 4 10.62 -2.06 11.50
N GLU A 5 10.98 -0.95 12.10
CA GLU A 5 10.80 0.36 11.46
C GLU A 5 11.57 0.42 10.13
N GLN A 6 12.81 -0.08 10.10
CA GLN A 6 13.60 -0.10 8.87
C GLN A 6 12.94 -0.96 7.80
N LEU A 7 12.38 -2.12 8.17
CA LEU A 7 11.64 -2.98 7.25
C LEU A 7 10.48 -2.24 6.60
N ILE A 8 9.68 -1.52 7.40
CA ILE A 8 8.52 -0.78 6.88
C ILE A 8 8.97 0.39 6.00
N ARG A 9 10.05 1.08 6.37
CA ARG A 9 10.59 2.15 5.54
C ARG A 9 11.12 1.61 4.21
N ASN A 10 11.78 0.47 4.21
CA ASN A 10 12.22 -0.19 2.97
C ASN A 10 11.03 -0.58 2.09
N TYR A 11 9.94 -1.04 2.71
CA TYR A 11 8.69 -1.37 2.02
C TYR A 11 8.15 -0.16 1.24
N TYR A 12 8.08 1.01 1.89
CA TYR A 12 7.58 2.22 1.22
C TYR A 12 8.59 2.83 0.26
N ASP A 13 9.89 2.71 0.51
CA ASP A 13 10.91 3.13 -0.45
C ASP A 13 10.80 2.34 -1.76
N ALA A 14 10.63 1.01 -1.67
CA ALA A 14 10.44 0.17 -2.83
C ALA A 14 9.13 0.51 -3.57
N PHE A 15 8.06 0.77 -2.84
CA PHE A 15 6.80 1.22 -3.43
C PHE A 15 6.98 2.52 -4.21
N ASN A 16 7.56 3.53 -3.59
CA ASN A 16 7.76 4.84 -4.21
C ASN A 16 8.71 4.78 -5.40
N ALA A 17 9.68 3.87 -5.38
CA ALA A 17 10.61 3.66 -6.49
C ALA A 17 10.01 2.85 -7.63
N GLY A 18 8.84 2.22 -7.41
CA GLY A 18 8.27 1.29 -8.38
C GLY A 18 9.08 0.01 -8.53
N ASP A 19 9.86 -0.35 -7.53
CA ASP A 19 10.75 -1.53 -7.55
C ASP A 19 10.00 -2.75 -7.04
N GLU A 20 9.32 -3.45 -7.96
CA GLU A 20 8.52 -4.62 -7.61
C GLU A 20 9.36 -5.74 -6.99
N ALA A 21 10.54 -6.01 -7.54
CA ALA A 21 11.39 -7.10 -7.02
C ALA A 21 11.82 -6.82 -5.57
N ALA A 22 12.26 -5.60 -5.27
CA ALA A 22 12.64 -5.20 -3.92
C ALA A 22 11.43 -5.25 -2.98
N PHE A 23 10.27 -4.80 -3.44
CA PHE A 23 9.03 -4.82 -2.67
C PHE A 23 8.61 -6.25 -2.31
N MET A 24 8.53 -7.13 -3.31
CA MET A 24 8.11 -8.52 -3.10
C MET A 24 9.08 -9.30 -2.20
N ALA A 25 10.37 -8.95 -2.23
CA ALA A 25 11.37 -9.59 -1.38
C ALA A 25 11.15 -9.33 0.12
N LEU A 26 10.41 -8.28 0.47
CA LEU A 26 10.11 -7.93 1.87
C LEU A 26 8.87 -8.66 2.41
N LEU A 27 8.12 -9.36 1.56
CA LEU A 27 6.89 -10.06 1.93
C LEU A 27 7.17 -11.51 2.24
N SER A 28 6.43 -12.09 3.21
CA SER A 28 6.43 -13.54 3.39
C SER A 28 5.70 -14.21 2.21
N ASP A 29 6.02 -15.48 1.96
CA ASP A 29 5.41 -16.22 0.84
C ASP A 29 3.90 -16.32 0.98
N ASP A 30 3.41 -16.42 2.22
CA ASP A 30 1.99 -16.52 2.57
C ASP A 30 1.39 -15.19 3.02
N VAL A 31 1.94 -14.07 2.57
CA VAL A 31 1.50 -12.73 3.00
C VAL A 31 -0.02 -12.57 2.88
N VAL A 32 -0.61 -12.01 3.93
CA VAL A 32 -2.03 -11.67 3.98
C VAL A 32 -2.19 -10.19 3.62
N HIS A 33 -3.01 -9.92 2.63
CA HIS A 33 -3.29 -8.57 2.17
C HIS A 33 -4.77 -8.26 2.34
N ASP A 34 -5.09 -7.35 3.24
CA ASP A 34 -6.46 -6.85 3.43
C ASP A 34 -6.60 -5.56 2.62
N ILE A 35 -7.33 -5.65 1.52
CA ILE A 35 -7.54 -4.53 0.60
C ILE A 35 -8.58 -3.59 1.21
N ASN A 36 -8.35 -2.28 1.12
CA ASN A 36 -9.30 -1.30 1.64
C ASN A 36 -10.69 -1.50 1.01
N GLN A 37 -11.69 -1.73 1.86
CA GLN A 37 -13.08 -2.02 1.46
C GLN A 37 -13.21 -3.16 0.45
N GLY A 38 -12.21 -4.05 0.43
CA GLY A 38 -12.15 -5.18 -0.46
C GLY A 38 -12.01 -6.48 0.32
N GLU A 39 -11.59 -7.50 -0.40
CA GLU A 39 -11.42 -8.84 0.14
C GLU A 39 -10.03 -9.02 0.73
N ARG A 40 -9.86 -10.07 1.50
CA ARG A 40 -8.55 -10.56 1.93
C ARG A 40 -7.99 -11.45 0.83
N GLU A 41 -6.76 -11.18 0.42
CA GLU A 41 -5.99 -12.02 -0.49
C GLU A 41 -4.81 -12.64 0.24
N ILE A 42 -4.38 -13.83 -0.18
CA ILE A 42 -3.29 -14.55 0.47
C ILE A 42 -2.26 -14.95 -0.58
N GLY A 43 -0.98 -14.70 -0.26
CA GLY A 43 0.15 -15.14 -1.03
C GLY A 43 0.75 -14.09 -1.95
N LYS A 44 2.04 -14.28 -2.29
CA LYS A 44 2.78 -13.36 -3.15
C LYS A 44 2.21 -13.27 -4.56
N ALA A 45 1.69 -14.36 -5.12
CA ALA A 45 1.13 -14.35 -6.47
C ALA A 45 -0.08 -13.41 -6.57
N ALA A 46 -0.98 -13.46 -5.58
CA ALA A 46 -2.12 -12.55 -5.51
C ALA A 46 -1.66 -11.10 -5.33
N PHE A 47 -0.65 -10.89 -4.49
CA PHE A 47 -0.11 -9.55 -4.27
C PHE A 47 0.55 -8.99 -5.54
N ALA A 48 1.27 -9.83 -6.29
CA ALA A 48 1.88 -9.41 -7.55
C ALA A 48 0.83 -9.01 -8.59
N ALA A 49 -0.28 -9.73 -8.66
CA ALA A 49 -1.40 -9.38 -9.54
C ALA A 49 -2.04 -8.04 -9.12
N PHE A 50 -2.18 -7.81 -7.82
CA PHE A 50 -2.67 -6.54 -7.27
C PHE A 50 -1.70 -5.39 -7.62
N TRP A 51 -0.39 -5.61 -7.44
CA TRP A 51 0.65 -4.62 -7.80
C TRP A 51 0.54 -4.23 -9.26
N ALA A 52 0.43 -5.22 -10.17
CA ALA A 52 0.33 -4.97 -11.61
C ALA A 52 -0.90 -4.12 -11.95
N ARG A 53 -2.05 -4.41 -11.32
CA ARG A 53 -3.28 -3.63 -11.52
C ARG A 53 -3.11 -2.21 -10.99
N MET A 54 -2.56 -2.06 -9.79
CA MET A 54 -2.37 -0.75 -9.16
C MET A 54 -1.42 0.13 -9.98
N THR A 55 -0.30 -0.40 -10.44
CA THR A 55 0.66 0.38 -11.22
C THR A 55 0.11 0.76 -12.59
N ARG A 56 -0.82 -0.01 -13.13
CA ARG A 56 -1.49 0.31 -14.40
C ARG A 56 -2.53 1.42 -14.22
N CYS A 57 -3.30 1.38 -13.13
CA CYS A 57 -4.43 2.30 -12.92
C CYS A 57 -4.03 3.58 -12.22
N TYR A 58 -3.03 3.54 -11.36
CA TYR A 58 -2.67 4.64 -10.47
C TYR A 58 -1.18 4.92 -10.53
N LYS A 59 -0.82 6.20 -10.50
CA LYS A 59 0.57 6.63 -10.31
C LYS A 59 0.61 7.37 -8.98
N GLU A 60 1.22 6.76 -7.96
CA GLU A 60 1.17 7.26 -6.59
C GLU A 60 2.55 7.45 -6.00
N MET A 61 2.70 8.55 -5.25
CA MET A 61 3.84 8.81 -4.40
C MET A 61 3.33 9.00 -2.98
N LEU A 62 3.89 8.25 -2.04
CA LEU A 62 3.53 8.35 -0.63
C LEU A 62 4.54 9.27 0.06
N ILE A 63 4.04 10.29 0.77
CA ILE A 63 4.86 11.29 1.45
C ILE A 63 4.42 11.43 2.90
N ASP A 64 5.25 12.11 3.70
CA ASP A 64 5.01 12.35 5.13
C ASP A 64 4.77 11.04 5.88
N ILE A 65 5.57 10.02 5.58
CA ILE A 65 5.40 8.67 6.13
C ILE A 65 5.88 8.65 7.59
N VAL A 66 4.96 8.30 8.50
CA VAL A 66 5.25 8.07 9.92
C VAL A 66 5.09 6.58 10.19
N VAL A 67 6.10 5.96 10.78
CA VAL A 67 6.11 4.53 11.10
C VAL A 67 6.10 4.37 12.61
N LEU A 68 5.18 3.54 13.10
CA LEU A 68 5.03 3.19 14.52
C LEU A 68 5.23 1.69 14.66
N THR A 69 5.92 1.28 15.72
CA THR A 69 6.16 -0.15 16.01
C THR A 69 5.85 -0.46 17.46
N ASN A 70 5.46 -1.70 17.75
CA ASN A 70 5.29 -2.15 19.11
C ASN A 70 6.63 -2.63 19.70
N PRO A 71 6.73 -2.75 21.05
CA PRO A 71 7.99 -3.16 21.70
C PRO A 71 8.53 -4.51 21.23
N ALA A 72 7.65 -5.46 20.92
CA ALA A 72 8.05 -6.79 20.44
C ALA A 72 8.58 -6.78 19.00
N GLY A 73 8.26 -5.74 18.22
CA GLY A 73 8.69 -5.63 16.84
C GLY A 73 7.93 -6.54 15.86
N ASP A 74 6.82 -7.13 16.30
CA ASP A 74 6.00 -8.01 15.46
C ASP A 74 4.76 -7.34 14.88
N ARG A 75 4.53 -6.07 15.23
CA ARG A 75 3.43 -5.26 14.70
C ARG A 75 3.92 -3.86 14.38
N ALA A 76 3.38 -3.30 13.32
CA ALA A 76 3.69 -1.93 12.93
C ALA A 76 2.47 -1.24 12.34
N ALA A 77 2.52 0.08 12.30
CA ALA A 77 1.54 0.91 11.62
C ALA A 77 2.28 2.01 10.88
N ALA A 78 1.66 2.52 9.83
CA ALA A 78 2.15 3.69 9.12
C ALA A 78 0.99 4.59 8.74
N GLU A 79 1.23 5.91 8.77
CA GLU A 79 0.32 6.88 8.18
C GLU A 79 1.08 7.76 7.20
N PHE A 80 0.41 8.20 6.16
CA PHE A 80 1.06 8.95 5.09
C PHE A 80 0.01 9.68 4.26
N MET A 81 0.49 10.59 3.40
CA MET A 81 -0.32 11.23 2.38
C MET A 81 -0.05 10.56 1.04
N VAL A 82 -1.11 10.27 0.30
CA VAL A 82 -1.02 9.71 -1.06
C VAL A 82 -1.22 10.85 -2.05
N HIS A 83 -0.18 11.11 -2.86
CA HIS A 83 -0.25 12.01 -4.00
C HIS A 83 -0.35 11.15 -5.26
N GLY A 84 -1.49 11.17 -5.91
CA GLY A 84 -1.74 10.25 -7.00
C GLY A 84 -2.34 10.87 -8.25
N GLU A 85 -2.25 10.11 -9.33
CA GLU A 85 -2.93 10.37 -10.60
C GLU A 85 -3.68 9.12 -11.01
N TYR A 86 -4.93 9.28 -11.41
CA TYR A 86 -5.80 8.20 -11.87
C TYR A 86 -5.62 8.05 -13.39
N MET A 87 -4.81 7.06 -13.79
CA MET A 87 -4.32 6.95 -15.17
C MET A 87 -5.20 6.09 -16.06
N GLN A 88 -5.74 5.00 -15.53
CA GLN A 88 -6.59 4.06 -16.24
C GLN A 88 -7.72 3.63 -15.32
N ALA A 89 -8.94 3.52 -15.87
CA ALA A 89 -10.11 3.16 -15.07
C ALA A 89 -9.94 1.81 -14.39
N ASP A 90 -10.15 1.77 -13.08
CA ASP A 90 -10.21 0.56 -12.31
C ASP A 90 -11.65 0.07 -12.24
N GLU A 91 -11.83 -1.25 -12.17
CA GLU A 91 -13.15 -1.88 -12.21
C GLU A 91 -14.06 -1.38 -11.08
N GLY A 92 -15.28 -0.99 -11.43
CA GLY A 92 -16.27 -0.52 -10.45
C GLY A 92 -16.05 0.89 -9.95
N LEU A 93 -15.09 1.65 -10.51
CA LEU A 93 -14.74 3.01 -10.10
C LEU A 93 -15.01 3.99 -11.25
N PRO A 94 -14.99 5.32 -10.98
CA PRO A 94 -15.23 6.33 -12.01
C PRO A 94 -14.28 6.24 -13.21
N PRO A 95 -14.62 6.86 -14.34
CA PRO A 95 -13.70 6.93 -15.49
C PRO A 95 -12.41 7.65 -15.14
N ALA A 96 -11.29 7.23 -15.76
CA ALA A 96 -9.99 7.82 -15.55
C ALA A 96 -9.61 8.75 -16.72
N ARG A 97 -9.02 9.91 -16.41
CA ARG A 97 -8.53 10.89 -17.37
C ARG A 97 -7.27 11.62 -16.86
N GLY A 98 -6.51 11.00 -15.95
CA GLY A 98 -5.34 11.62 -15.33
C GLY A 98 -5.68 12.55 -14.16
N GLN A 99 -6.83 12.40 -13.53
CA GLN A 99 -7.22 13.21 -12.37
C GLN A 99 -6.21 13.05 -11.25
N LYS A 100 -5.80 14.17 -10.66
CA LYS A 100 -4.92 14.17 -9.50
C LYS A 100 -5.74 14.14 -8.22
N TYR A 101 -5.18 13.49 -7.19
CA TYR A 101 -5.80 13.43 -5.87
C TYR A 101 -4.74 13.44 -4.77
N ILE A 102 -5.15 13.90 -3.59
CA ILE A 102 -4.34 13.87 -2.38
C ILE A 102 -5.24 13.39 -1.27
N ILE A 103 -4.90 12.26 -0.66
CA ILE A 103 -5.69 11.69 0.44
C ILE A 103 -4.78 11.17 1.55
N PRO A 104 -5.21 11.26 2.81
CA PRO A 104 -4.53 10.56 3.89
C PRO A 104 -4.84 9.07 3.82
N ALA A 105 -3.89 8.25 4.25
CA ALA A 105 -4.06 6.81 4.31
C ALA A 105 -3.21 6.23 5.43
N GLY A 106 -3.48 4.98 5.77
CA GLY A 106 -2.73 4.26 6.78
C GLY A 106 -2.74 2.77 6.52
N ALA A 107 -1.83 2.08 7.18
CA ALA A 107 -1.70 0.65 7.07
C ALA A 107 -1.27 0.04 8.38
N PHE A 108 -1.68 -1.21 8.61
CA PHE A 108 -1.28 -1.99 9.77
C PHE A 108 -0.59 -3.26 9.29
N PHE A 109 0.50 -3.64 9.99
CA PHE A 109 1.37 -4.72 9.58
C PHE A 109 1.53 -5.76 10.67
N THR A 110 1.62 -7.02 10.29
CA THR A 110 2.17 -8.09 11.10
C THR A 110 3.52 -8.50 10.52
N ILE A 111 4.52 -8.64 11.37
CA ILE A 111 5.89 -8.99 10.99
C ILE A 111 6.20 -10.39 11.55
N ARG A 112 6.74 -11.26 10.71
CA ARG A 112 7.17 -12.60 11.09
C ARG A 112 8.44 -12.93 10.34
N ASP A 113 9.47 -13.39 11.09
CA ASP A 113 10.76 -13.81 10.53
C ASP A 113 11.40 -12.71 9.63
N GLY A 114 11.30 -11.46 10.07
CA GLY A 114 11.87 -10.33 9.33
C GLY A 114 11.17 -9.96 8.04
N LYS A 115 9.95 -10.48 7.82
CA LYS A 115 9.14 -10.23 6.62
C LYS A 115 7.79 -9.65 6.99
N VAL A 116 7.19 -8.93 6.06
CA VAL A 116 5.80 -8.50 6.19
C VAL A 116 4.90 -9.71 5.95
N ALA A 117 4.23 -10.18 7.00
CA ALA A 117 3.34 -11.34 6.93
C ALA A 117 1.88 -10.96 6.72
N ARG A 118 1.51 -9.73 7.07
CA ARG A 118 0.17 -9.18 6.81
C ARG A 118 0.28 -7.67 6.62
N ILE A 119 -0.49 -7.16 5.71
CA ILE A 119 -0.73 -5.72 5.58
C ILE A 119 -2.22 -5.47 5.37
N SER A 120 -2.77 -4.51 6.12
CA SER A 120 -4.16 -4.05 5.98
C SER A 120 -4.12 -2.56 5.69
N ASN A 121 -4.69 -2.16 4.55
CA ASN A 121 -4.68 -0.77 4.11
C ASN A 121 -6.03 -0.11 4.37
N TYR A 122 -5.99 1.18 4.73
CA TYR A 122 -7.18 1.98 4.99
C TYR A 122 -7.02 3.38 4.36
N TYR A 123 -8.03 3.76 3.60
CA TYR A 123 -8.19 5.13 3.13
C TYR A 123 -9.68 5.40 2.89
N ASN A 124 -10.02 6.68 2.78
CA ASN A 124 -11.42 7.10 2.61
C ASN A 124 -11.79 7.01 1.13
N LEU A 125 -12.37 5.89 0.72
CA LEU A 125 -12.78 5.67 -0.67
C LEU A 125 -13.81 6.69 -1.16
N PRO A 126 -14.86 7.07 -0.39
CA PRO A 126 -15.78 8.13 -0.83
C PRO A 126 -15.09 9.46 -1.11
N ASP A 127 -14.09 9.85 -0.32
CA ASP A 127 -13.32 11.07 -0.57
C ASP A 127 -12.54 10.95 -1.88
N TRP A 128 -11.89 9.82 -2.12
CA TRP A 128 -11.17 9.58 -3.38
C TRP A 128 -12.12 9.68 -4.57
N ILE A 129 -13.29 9.03 -4.51
CA ILE A 129 -14.30 9.08 -5.56
C ILE A 129 -14.72 10.53 -5.81
N ALA A 130 -14.96 11.30 -4.75
CA ALA A 130 -15.34 12.70 -4.89
C ALA A 130 -14.26 13.51 -5.61
N GLN A 131 -12.99 13.32 -5.27
CA GLN A 131 -11.88 14.06 -5.88
C GLN A 131 -11.73 13.74 -7.38
N VAL A 132 -11.88 12.46 -7.78
CA VAL A 132 -11.68 12.08 -9.18
C VAL A 132 -12.93 12.29 -10.05
N SER A 133 -14.07 12.59 -9.44
CA SER A 133 -15.35 12.76 -10.14
C SER A 133 -15.62 14.22 -10.56
N VAL A 134 -14.75 15.16 -10.23
CA VAL A 134 -14.89 16.57 -10.64
C VAL A 134 -14.18 16.86 -11.95
#